data_431de7c916306dcd1fc88c7024e749ca
#
_entry.id   431de7c916306dcd1fc88c7024e749ca
#
_cell.length_a   1.000
_cell.length_b   1.000
_cell.length_c   1.000
_cell.angle_alpha   90.00
_cell.angle_beta   90.00
_cell.angle_gamma   90.00
#
_symmetry.space_group_name_H-M   'P 1'
#
loop_
_entity.id
_entity.type
_entity.pdbx_description
1 polymer ?
#
loop_
_entity_poly.entity_id
_entity_poly.type
_entity_poly.pdbx_seq_one_letter_code
_entity_poly.pdbx_strand_id
1 'polypeptide(L)'
;MAMKWKRLGKIFDPTQHTLPNGCVQFAQSPQTLVFDDFVRIYFSTRAVDPKNGKFLSHVAFVDVGPDLRTILRVADKPVIPLGELGCFDEHGIFPINVVRHDGKISAFTCGWNRRVSVSVDTAVGLAESHDDGLTFTKLGHGPVMGASLHEPCLVGDAFVLPVDGVFHMWYIFGTGWKQYADGAAPDRTYKIGHATSTDRIHWAKEEARQIVSDSLGPDESQALPTVVRIGSRFHMFFCFRQSFDFRATKGRGYRIGHAWSDDLSNWTRDDDTPKLDIPETEWDSDMQCYPHAFTFQGKVYLLYNGNEFGRHGFGLAVLE
;
A
#
# COMPACT_ATOMS: atom_id res chain seq x y z
N MET A 1 -28.56 -2.93 -4.94
CA MET A 1 -28.01 -4.28 -4.66
C MET A 1 -26.87 -4.11 -3.67
N ALA A 2 -26.71 -5.03 -2.71
CA ALA A 2 -25.57 -4.99 -1.82
C ALA A 2 -24.30 -5.30 -2.63
N MET A 3 -23.27 -4.49 -2.51
CA MET A 3 -21.96 -4.71 -3.15
C MET A 3 -21.33 -5.97 -2.54
N LYS A 4 -20.83 -6.88 -3.38
CA LYS A 4 -20.17 -8.10 -2.92
C LYS A 4 -18.89 -8.33 -3.74
N TRP A 5 -17.79 -8.69 -3.08
CA TRP A 5 -16.58 -9.13 -3.74
C TRP A 5 -16.67 -10.61 -4.14
N LYS A 6 -16.45 -10.88 -5.41
CA LYS A 6 -16.22 -12.23 -5.91
C LYS A 6 -14.73 -12.47 -6.05
N ARG A 7 -14.19 -13.40 -5.28
CA ARG A 7 -12.78 -13.81 -5.37
C ARG A 7 -12.49 -14.46 -6.72
N LEU A 8 -11.39 -14.05 -7.34
CA LEU A 8 -10.89 -14.63 -8.57
C LEU A 8 -9.63 -15.49 -8.32
N GLY A 9 -9.15 -15.57 -7.07
CA GLY A 9 -7.99 -16.34 -6.66
C GLY A 9 -6.66 -15.61 -6.83
N LYS A 10 -5.56 -16.31 -6.57
CA LYS A 10 -4.20 -15.79 -6.72
C LYS A 10 -3.87 -15.61 -8.21
N ILE A 11 -3.30 -14.47 -8.59
CA ILE A 11 -2.97 -14.15 -10.00
C ILE A 11 -1.46 -13.99 -10.24
N PHE A 12 -0.66 -13.80 -9.19
CA PHE A 12 0.78 -13.66 -9.31
C PHE A 12 1.49 -14.30 -8.12
N ASP A 13 2.56 -15.07 -8.41
CA ASP A 13 3.45 -15.65 -7.42
C ASP A 13 4.90 -15.30 -7.78
N PRO A 14 5.59 -14.46 -6.97
CA PRO A 14 6.93 -13.99 -7.28
C PRO A 14 7.98 -15.10 -7.32
N THR A 15 7.72 -16.23 -6.67
CA THR A 15 8.67 -17.37 -6.63
C THR A 15 8.78 -18.10 -7.96
N GLN A 16 7.85 -17.87 -8.87
CA GLN A 16 7.81 -18.48 -10.21
C GLN A 16 8.49 -17.60 -11.28
N HIS A 17 9.05 -16.46 -10.88
CA HIS A 17 9.62 -15.50 -11.81
C HIS A 17 11.01 -15.03 -11.37
N THR A 18 11.83 -14.62 -12.34
CA THR A 18 13.08 -13.91 -12.07
C THR A 18 12.76 -12.43 -11.85
N LEU A 19 13.09 -11.92 -10.67
CA LEU A 19 12.88 -10.51 -10.31
C LEU A 19 14.23 -9.76 -10.27
N PRO A 20 14.22 -8.44 -10.50
CA PRO A 20 15.43 -7.63 -10.39
C PRO A 20 15.99 -7.60 -8.96
N ASN A 21 17.22 -7.11 -8.80
CA ASN A 21 17.93 -6.94 -7.52
C ASN A 21 18.12 -8.23 -6.71
N GLY A 22 18.06 -9.41 -7.32
CA GLY A 22 18.18 -10.69 -6.62
C GLY A 22 17.01 -11.02 -5.70
N CYS A 23 15.85 -10.39 -5.93
CA CYS A 23 14.62 -10.68 -5.19
C CYS A 23 14.05 -12.03 -5.59
N VAL A 24 13.57 -12.79 -4.60
CA VAL A 24 13.07 -14.17 -4.83
C VAL A 24 11.72 -14.44 -4.20
N GLN A 25 11.23 -13.54 -3.34
CA GLN A 25 9.99 -13.70 -2.58
C GLN A 25 9.37 -12.34 -2.34
N PHE A 26 8.11 -12.36 -1.94
CA PHE A 26 7.27 -11.23 -1.65
C PHE A 26 6.88 -10.44 -2.89
N ALA A 27 5.59 -10.26 -3.07
CA ALA A 27 4.98 -9.30 -3.97
C ALA A 27 3.91 -8.56 -3.15
N GLN A 28 4.38 -7.61 -2.33
CA GLN A 28 3.58 -6.96 -1.30
C GLN A 28 2.99 -5.65 -1.81
N SER A 29 1.80 -5.33 -1.33
CA SER A 29 1.15 -4.05 -1.59
C SER A 29 1.03 -3.75 -3.09
N PRO A 30 0.28 -4.59 -3.85
CA PRO A 30 0.11 -4.38 -5.28
C PRO A 30 -0.58 -3.04 -5.56
N GLN A 31 -0.07 -2.28 -6.53
CA GLN A 31 -0.59 -0.97 -6.95
C GLN A 31 -0.63 -0.91 -8.48
N THR A 32 -1.68 -0.33 -9.06
CA THR A 32 -1.86 -0.39 -10.52
C THR A 32 -1.55 0.91 -11.24
N LEU A 33 -1.05 0.78 -12.47
CA LEU A 33 -1.16 1.76 -13.55
C LEU A 33 -1.94 1.12 -14.69
N VAL A 34 -3.13 1.65 -14.97
CA VAL A 34 -4.04 1.09 -15.97
C VAL A 34 -3.72 1.65 -17.35
N PHE A 35 -3.65 0.76 -18.36
CA PHE A 35 -3.57 1.07 -19.79
C PHE A 35 -4.81 0.54 -20.49
N ASP A 36 -4.98 0.83 -21.78
CA ASP A 36 -6.18 0.45 -22.53
C ASP A 36 -6.32 -1.07 -22.68
N ASP A 37 -5.19 -1.79 -22.89
CA ASP A 37 -5.13 -3.20 -23.24
C ASP A 37 -4.40 -4.08 -22.20
N PHE A 38 -3.84 -3.49 -21.13
CA PHE A 38 -3.21 -4.22 -20.03
C PHE A 38 -3.22 -3.41 -18.74
N VAL A 39 -2.89 -4.06 -17.64
CA VAL A 39 -2.69 -3.41 -16.33
C VAL A 39 -1.28 -3.71 -15.85
N ARG A 40 -0.48 -2.66 -15.55
CA ARG A 40 0.77 -2.80 -14.84
C ARG A 40 0.51 -2.80 -13.34
N ILE A 41 0.98 -3.83 -12.65
CA ILE A 41 0.85 -3.98 -11.21
C ILE A 41 2.24 -3.90 -10.59
N TYR A 42 2.51 -2.79 -9.89
CA TYR A 42 3.72 -2.62 -9.10
C TYR A 42 3.55 -3.31 -7.76
N PHE A 43 4.65 -3.80 -7.21
CA PHE A 43 4.68 -4.41 -5.88
C PHE A 43 6.06 -4.26 -5.24
N SER A 44 6.10 -4.34 -3.91
CA SER A 44 7.36 -4.38 -3.17
C SER A 44 7.80 -5.83 -2.99
N THR A 45 9.05 -6.09 -3.33
CA THR A 45 9.69 -7.40 -3.22
C THR A 45 10.95 -7.29 -2.37
N ARG A 46 11.54 -8.41 -1.95
CA ARG A 46 12.64 -8.38 -0.99
C ARG A 46 13.88 -9.10 -1.47
N ALA A 47 15.03 -8.45 -1.23
CA ALA A 47 16.35 -9.04 -1.32
C ALA A 47 17.03 -9.06 0.05
N VAL A 48 17.93 -10.01 0.26
CA VAL A 48 18.77 -10.04 1.47
C VAL A 48 19.93 -9.06 1.28
N ASP A 49 20.09 -8.13 2.21
CA ASP A 49 21.25 -7.24 2.28
C ASP A 49 22.49 -8.06 2.65
N PRO A 50 23.49 -8.17 1.77
CA PRO A 50 24.68 -8.99 2.02
C PRO A 50 25.53 -8.46 3.19
N LYS A 51 25.37 -7.19 3.59
CA LYS A 51 26.13 -6.58 4.68
C LYS A 51 25.68 -7.06 6.07
N ASN A 52 24.42 -7.46 6.24
CA ASN A 52 23.86 -7.74 7.57
C ASN A 52 22.80 -8.85 7.61
N GLY A 53 22.49 -9.48 6.48
CA GLY A 53 21.49 -10.56 6.37
C GLY A 53 20.02 -10.12 6.52
N LYS A 54 19.74 -8.82 6.66
CA LYS A 54 18.39 -8.29 6.79
C LYS A 54 17.79 -7.99 5.40
N PHE A 55 16.47 -7.94 5.32
CA PHE A 55 15.81 -7.60 4.05
C PHE A 55 15.94 -6.12 3.69
N LEU A 56 16.13 -5.88 2.39
CA LEU A 56 15.84 -4.64 1.69
C LEU A 56 14.55 -4.80 0.90
N SER A 57 13.77 -3.74 0.73
CA SER A 57 12.56 -3.76 -0.09
C SER A 57 12.77 -2.99 -1.38
N HIS A 58 12.67 -3.69 -2.51
CA HIS A 58 12.75 -3.12 -3.85
C HIS A 58 11.38 -3.11 -4.50
N VAL A 59 11.22 -2.29 -5.54
CA VAL A 59 10.00 -2.26 -6.36
C VAL A 59 10.23 -3.07 -7.63
N ALA A 60 9.25 -3.91 -7.97
CA ALA A 60 9.13 -4.57 -9.25
C ALA A 60 7.71 -4.37 -9.81
N PHE A 61 7.45 -4.81 -11.02
CA PHE A 61 6.11 -4.84 -11.61
C PHE A 61 5.87 -6.11 -12.42
N VAL A 62 4.59 -6.39 -12.64
CA VAL A 62 4.09 -7.35 -13.63
C VAL A 62 3.04 -6.66 -14.49
N ASP A 63 3.11 -6.86 -15.83
CA ASP A 63 2.06 -6.46 -16.76
C ASP A 63 1.15 -7.66 -16.99
N VAL A 64 -0.14 -7.49 -16.76
CA VAL A 64 -1.17 -8.50 -16.99
C VAL A 64 -2.11 -8.08 -18.10
N GLY A 65 -2.52 -9.04 -18.93
CA GLY A 65 -3.42 -8.80 -20.06
C GLY A 65 -4.82 -8.40 -19.64
N PRO A 66 -5.75 -8.22 -20.64
CA PRO A 66 -7.11 -7.77 -20.38
C PRO A 66 -7.93 -8.74 -19.51
N ASP A 67 -7.53 -9.99 -19.44
CA ASP A 67 -8.13 -11.01 -18.57
C ASP A 67 -7.66 -10.90 -17.10
N LEU A 68 -6.73 -9.99 -16.80
CA LEU A 68 -6.09 -9.77 -15.50
C LEU A 68 -5.40 -11.03 -14.94
N ARG A 69 -4.98 -11.96 -15.82
CA ARG A 69 -4.35 -13.24 -15.49
C ARG A 69 -3.14 -13.57 -16.33
N THR A 70 -3.25 -13.35 -17.64
CA THR A 70 -2.16 -13.62 -18.56
C THR A 70 -1.00 -12.66 -18.28
N ILE A 71 0.14 -13.19 -17.85
CA ILE A 71 1.35 -12.41 -17.61
C ILE A 71 1.98 -12.09 -18.96
N LEU A 72 2.05 -10.81 -19.29
CA LEU A 72 2.65 -10.30 -20.51
C LEU A 72 4.13 -9.97 -20.32
N ARG A 73 4.49 -9.48 -19.13
CA ARG A 73 5.84 -9.03 -18.79
C ARG A 73 6.04 -9.00 -17.29
N VAL A 74 7.24 -9.32 -16.84
CA VAL A 74 7.72 -9.06 -15.47
C VAL A 74 8.93 -8.12 -15.57
N ALA A 75 9.07 -7.21 -14.61
CA ALA A 75 10.21 -6.28 -14.57
C ALA A 75 11.54 -7.05 -14.60
N ASP A 76 12.39 -6.72 -15.54
CA ASP A 76 13.73 -7.29 -15.74
C ASP A 76 14.85 -6.37 -15.21
N LYS A 77 14.49 -5.13 -14.84
CA LYS A 77 15.38 -4.09 -14.32
C LYS A 77 14.82 -3.45 -13.07
N PRO A 78 15.66 -2.83 -12.22
CA PRO A 78 15.20 -2.02 -11.10
C PRO A 78 14.24 -0.93 -11.56
N VAL A 79 13.06 -0.86 -10.93
CA VAL A 79 12.00 0.13 -11.26
C VAL A 79 12.35 1.51 -10.71
N ILE A 80 12.90 1.55 -9.49
CA ILE A 80 13.35 2.76 -8.81
C ILE A 80 14.50 2.41 -7.87
N PRO A 81 15.58 3.19 -7.82
CA PRO A 81 16.69 2.94 -6.90
C PRO A 81 16.29 3.24 -5.45
N LEU A 82 16.90 2.54 -4.50
CA LEU A 82 16.84 2.91 -3.09
C LEU A 82 17.59 4.22 -2.82
N GLY A 83 17.35 4.82 -1.67
CA GLY A 83 18.07 6.01 -1.22
C GLY A 83 19.53 5.73 -0.88
N GLU A 84 20.33 6.80 -0.94
CA GLU A 84 21.69 6.79 -0.48
C GLU A 84 21.77 6.63 1.05
N LEU A 85 22.97 6.44 1.56
CA LEU A 85 23.24 6.31 2.99
C LEU A 85 22.66 7.50 3.78
N GLY A 86 21.80 7.21 4.75
CA GLY A 86 21.13 8.19 5.60
C GLY A 86 19.83 8.75 5.03
N CYS A 87 19.45 8.45 3.79
CA CYS A 87 18.17 8.84 3.22
C CYS A 87 17.00 8.07 3.85
N PHE A 88 15.81 8.67 3.78
CA PHE A 88 14.59 8.09 4.38
C PHE A 88 14.19 6.72 3.79
N ASP A 89 14.62 6.43 2.57
CA ASP A 89 14.34 5.20 1.80
C ASP A 89 15.60 4.35 1.54
N GLU A 90 16.64 4.49 2.36
CA GLU A 90 17.89 3.75 2.26
C GLU A 90 17.68 2.23 2.28
N HIS A 91 16.73 1.73 3.04
CA HIS A 91 16.53 0.30 3.24
C HIS A 91 15.34 -0.26 2.46
N GLY A 92 14.51 0.59 1.88
CA GLY A 92 13.40 0.10 1.07
C GLY A 92 12.34 1.10 0.69
N ILE A 93 11.52 0.68 -0.28
CA ILE A 93 10.29 1.33 -0.71
C ILE A 93 9.16 0.31 -0.59
N PHE A 94 8.14 0.66 0.23
CA PHE A 94 6.97 -0.17 0.51
C PHE A 94 5.84 0.66 1.12
N PRO A 95 4.74 0.89 0.37
CA PRO A 95 4.48 0.65 -1.06
C PRO A 95 5.04 1.72 -2.00
N ILE A 96 4.69 1.59 -3.28
CA ILE A 96 4.73 2.64 -4.30
C ILE A 96 3.31 2.83 -4.82
N ASN A 97 2.82 4.07 -4.87
CA ASN A 97 1.55 4.39 -5.51
C ASN A 97 1.79 5.21 -6.77
N VAL A 98 1.28 4.74 -7.92
CA VAL A 98 1.54 5.35 -9.23
C VAL A 98 0.29 6.03 -9.76
N VAL A 99 0.43 7.29 -10.17
CA VAL A 99 -0.65 8.14 -10.63
C VAL A 99 -0.31 8.74 -12.00
N ARG A 100 -1.24 8.62 -12.95
CA ARG A 100 -1.18 9.35 -14.23
C ARG A 100 -2.08 10.58 -14.14
N HIS A 101 -1.54 11.76 -14.42
CA HIS A 101 -2.27 13.01 -14.45
C HIS A 101 -1.61 13.98 -15.43
N ASP A 102 -2.40 14.61 -16.32
CA ASP A 102 -1.96 15.56 -17.33
C ASP A 102 -0.76 15.09 -18.16
N GLY A 103 -0.81 13.83 -18.61
CA GLY A 103 0.25 13.20 -19.43
C GLY A 103 1.52 12.84 -18.66
N LYS A 104 1.58 13.13 -17.35
CA LYS A 104 2.70 12.77 -16.47
C LYS A 104 2.38 11.52 -15.65
N ILE A 105 3.40 10.72 -15.37
CA ILE A 105 3.31 9.58 -14.47
C ILE A 105 4.20 9.85 -13.27
N SER A 106 3.57 9.94 -12.09
CA SER A 106 4.22 10.19 -10.82
C SER A 106 4.11 8.97 -9.92
N ALA A 107 5.11 8.74 -9.09
CA ALA A 107 5.12 7.69 -8.08
C ALA A 107 5.31 8.31 -6.69
N PHE A 108 4.38 8.06 -5.79
CA PHE A 108 4.49 8.35 -4.37
C PHE A 108 5.02 7.10 -3.68
N THR A 109 6.22 7.22 -3.11
CA THR A 109 6.91 6.07 -2.50
C THR A 109 6.78 6.15 -0.98
N CYS A 110 6.49 5.04 -0.32
CA CYS A 110 6.70 4.93 1.11
C CYS A 110 8.12 4.39 1.33
N GLY A 111 9.06 5.30 1.50
CA GLY A 111 10.44 4.96 1.83
C GLY A 111 10.56 4.60 3.31
N TRP A 112 11.46 3.64 3.63
CA TRP A 112 11.71 3.28 5.01
C TRP A 112 13.19 3.08 5.31
N ASN A 113 13.56 3.38 6.56
CA ASN A 113 14.87 3.10 7.09
C ASN A 113 14.78 2.40 8.47
N ARG A 114 15.85 1.68 8.83
CA ARG A 114 15.96 1.01 10.13
C ARG A 114 16.30 2.04 11.20
N ARG A 115 15.72 1.86 12.39
CA ARG A 115 16.01 2.66 13.57
C ARG A 115 16.70 1.80 14.64
N VAL A 116 17.22 2.43 15.66
CA VAL A 116 17.95 1.75 16.75
C VAL A 116 16.98 1.26 17.84
N SER A 117 16.13 2.14 18.35
CA SER A 117 15.22 1.83 19.48
C SER A 117 13.89 1.22 19.01
N VAL A 118 13.52 1.42 17.76
CA VAL A 118 12.32 0.86 17.13
C VAL A 118 12.70 0.26 15.77
N SER A 119 11.84 -0.56 15.19
CA SER A 119 12.24 -1.32 13.99
C SER A 119 12.48 -0.46 12.76
N VAL A 120 11.63 0.51 12.49
CA VAL A 120 11.66 1.33 11.27
C VAL A 120 11.07 2.72 11.48
N ASP A 121 11.38 3.61 10.55
CA ASP A 121 10.61 4.83 10.30
C ASP A 121 10.34 4.96 8.81
N THR A 122 9.33 5.75 8.44
CA THR A 122 8.85 5.90 7.07
C THR A 122 8.56 7.34 6.73
N ALA A 123 8.68 7.67 5.44
CA ALA A 123 8.25 8.94 4.87
C ALA A 123 7.81 8.78 3.41
N VAL A 124 7.06 9.74 2.88
CA VAL A 124 6.56 9.73 1.51
C VAL A 124 7.52 10.48 0.60
N GLY A 125 8.04 9.80 -0.42
CA GLY A 125 8.84 10.41 -1.49
C GLY A 125 8.04 10.61 -2.77
N LEU A 126 8.62 11.34 -3.72
CA LEU A 126 8.05 11.59 -5.04
C LEU A 126 9.07 11.30 -6.14
N ALA A 127 8.63 10.58 -7.16
CA ALA A 127 9.42 10.25 -8.35
C ALA A 127 8.56 10.40 -9.60
N GLU A 128 9.19 10.58 -10.77
CA GLU A 128 8.52 10.71 -12.06
C GLU A 128 9.08 9.67 -13.06
N SER A 129 8.20 9.23 -13.96
CA SER A 129 8.55 8.35 -15.07
C SER A 129 8.44 9.08 -16.39
N HIS A 130 9.39 8.79 -17.30
CA HIS A 130 9.42 9.28 -18.68
C HIS A 130 9.38 8.15 -19.72
N ASP A 131 9.07 6.94 -19.28
CA ASP A 131 9.07 5.70 -20.07
C ASP A 131 7.82 4.84 -19.80
N ASP A 132 6.65 5.48 -19.68
CA ASP A 132 5.37 4.84 -19.40
C ASP A 132 5.36 3.98 -18.11
N GLY A 133 6.10 4.44 -17.08
CA GLY A 133 6.13 3.79 -15.78
C GLY A 133 7.02 2.55 -15.69
N LEU A 134 7.93 2.33 -16.66
CA LEU A 134 8.90 1.23 -16.57
C LEU A 134 9.95 1.51 -15.51
N THR A 135 10.41 2.76 -15.46
CA THR A 135 11.36 3.23 -14.45
C THR A 135 10.95 4.61 -13.91
N PHE A 136 11.43 4.92 -12.71
CA PHE A 136 11.17 6.20 -12.05
C PHE A 136 12.47 6.85 -11.57
N THR A 137 12.54 8.17 -11.75
CA THR A 137 13.59 9.02 -11.22
C THR A 137 13.03 9.84 -10.06
N LYS A 138 13.67 9.79 -8.88
CA LYS A 138 13.27 10.59 -7.72
C LYS A 138 13.43 12.08 -8.00
N LEU A 139 12.49 12.89 -7.55
CA LEU A 139 12.59 14.35 -7.68
C LEU A 139 13.64 14.94 -6.75
N GLY A 140 13.96 14.25 -5.66
CA GLY A 140 14.96 14.67 -4.69
C GLY A 140 15.33 13.53 -3.75
N HIS A 141 16.33 13.77 -2.89
CA HIS A 141 16.80 12.79 -1.91
C HIS A 141 15.97 12.79 -0.61
N GLY A 142 15.22 13.87 -0.36
CA GLY A 142 14.33 14.00 0.80
C GLY A 142 12.89 13.64 0.48
N PRO A 143 12.05 13.44 1.53
CA PRO A 143 10.63 13.17 1.36
C PRO A 143 9.84 14.46 1.08
N VAL A 144 8.68 14.32 0.40
CA VAL A 144 7.67 15.39 0.27
C VAL A 144 6.74 15.46 1.49
N MET A 145 6.64 14.37 2.27
CA MET A 145 5.89 14.36 3.52
C MET A 145 6.52 13.35 4.49
N GLY A 146 6.70 13.77 5.73
CA GLY A 146 7.30 12.96 6.80
C GLY A 146 6.73 13.34 8.16
N ALA A 147 7.39 12.89 9.22
CA ALA A 147 7.04 13.19 10.60
C ALA A 147 6.91 14.71 10.82
N SER A 148 5.96 15.11 11.65
CA SER A 148 5.64 16.48 11.98
C SER A 148 5.29 16.63 13.47
N LEU A 149 4.89 17.84 13.91
CA LEU A 149 4.68 18.13 15.32
C LEU A 149 3.69 17.18 16.01
N HIS A 150 2.60 16.83 15.34
CA HIS A 150 1.54 15.96 15.87
C HIS A 150 1.46 14.58 15.20
N GLU A 151 2.36 14.30 14.27
CA GLU A 151 2.53 12.99 13.61
C GLU A 151 4.00 12.55 13.72
N PRO A 152 4.42 12.05 14.89
CA PRO A 152 5.86 11.97 15.25
C PRO A 152 6.63 10.88 14.52
N CYS A 153 5.97 9.94 13.83
CA CYS A 153 6.62 8.80 13.17
C CYS A 153 5.73 8.15 12.12
N LEU A 154 6.31 7.27 11.30
CA LEU A 154 5.63 6.34 10.41
C LEU A 154 4.64 7.02 9.44
N VAL A 155 5.00 8.16 8.87
CA VAL A 155 4.21 8.76 7.77
C VAL A 155 4.50 8.02 6.49
N GLY A 156 3.48 7.41 5.87
CA GLY A 156 3.70 6.54 4.71
C GLY A 156 2.42 5.98 4.10
N ASP A 157 2.53 4.89 3.37
CA ASP A 157 1.42 4.17 2.73
C ASP A 157 0.50 5.09 1.89
N ALA A 158 1.09 6.08 1.22
CA ALA A 158 0.33 7.08 0.47
C ALA A 158 -0.43 6.45 -0.70
N PHE A 159 -1.70 6.80 -0.81
CA PHE A 159 -2.53 6.62 -2.00
C PHE A 159 -3.01 7.99 -2.47
N VAL A 160 -2.78 8.33 -3.73
CA VAL A 160 -3.11 9.63 -4.31
C VAL A 160 -4.12 9.51 -5.43
N LEU A 161 -5.15 10.36 -5.37
CA LEU A 161 -6.18 10.47 -6.40
C LEU A 161 -6.35 11.95 -6.79
N PRO A 162 -6.16 12.32 -8.06
CA PRO A 162 -6.51 13.65 -8.55
C PRO A 162 -8.03 13.75 -8.76
N VAL A 163 -8.66 14.75 -8.14
CA VAL A 163 -10.08 15.06 -8.28
C VAL A 163 -10.23 16.58 -8.45
N ASP A 164 -10.89 17.01 -9.52
CA ASP A 164 -11.21 18.43 -9.81
C ASP A 164 -10.01 19.39 -9.68
N GLY A 165 -8.84 18.94 -10.17
CA GLY A 165 -7.60 19.74 -10.16
C GLY A 165 -6.85 19.76 -8.82
N VAL A 166 -7.31 19.01 -7.83
CA VAL A 166 -6.66 18.84 -6.52
C VAL A 166 -6.18 17.41 -6.38
N PHE A 167 -4.96 17.20 -5.90
CA PHE A 167 -4.46 15.91 -5.49
C PHE A 167 -4.87 15.63 -4.06
N HIS A 168 -5.61 14.55 -3.84
CA HIS A 168 -5.97 14.04 -2.53
C HIS A 168 -5.06 12.87 -2.19
N MET A 169 -4.42 12.90 -1.02
CA MET A 169 -3.59 11.83 -0.50
C MET A 169 -4.21 11.27 0.77
N TRP A 170 -4.46 9.98 0.80
CA TRP A 170 -4.70 9.24 2.02
C TRP A 170 -3.41 8.54 2.40
N TYR A 171 -3.00 8.68 3.65
CA TYR A 171 -1.72 8.19 4.13
C TYR A 171 -1.85 7.67 5.55
N ILE A 172 -0.87 6.94 6.03
CA ILE A 172 -0.79 6.60 7.45
C ILE A 172 0.12 7.57 8.20
N PHE A 173 -0.21 7.80 9.45
CA PHE A 173 0.66 8.43 10.42
C PHE A 173 0.72 7.61 11.71
N GLY A 174 1.90 7.44 12.29
CA GLY A 174 2.10 6.75 13.55
C GLY A 174 1.67 7.62 14.72
N THR A 175 0.87 7.04 15.61
CA THR A 175 0.49 7.69 16.88
C THR A 175 1.51 7.41 17.97
N GLY A 176 2.38 6.41 17.79
CA GLY A 176 3.46 6.08 18.68
C GLY A 176 3.88 4.61 18.61
N TRP A 177 4.96 4.33 19.34
CA TRP A 177 5.49 3.00 19.59
C TRP A 177 5.25 2.61 21.04
N LYS A 178 4.90 1.36 21.28
CA LYS A 178 4.59 0.84 22.61
C LYS A 178 5.19 -0.54 22.82
N GLN A 179 5.76 -0.78 23.97
CA GLN A 179 6.19 -2.10 24.40
C GLN A 179 5.04 -2.74 25.19
N TYR A 180 4.47 -3.81 24.67
CA TYR A 180 3.28 -4.46 25.23
C TYR A 180 3.59 -5.53 26.27
N ALA A 181 4.85 -6.02 26.32
CA ALA A 181 5.32 -6.96 27.33
C ALA A 181 6.81 -6.71 27.61
N ASP A 182 7.26 -7.06 28.79
CA ASP A 182 8.66 -6.95 29.18
C ASP A 182 9.55 -7.76 28.25
N GLY A 183 10.61 -7.13 27.72
CA GLY A 183 11.54 -7.75 26.78
C GLY A 183 11.02 -7.93 25.35
N ALA A 184 9.75 -7.65 25.07
CA ALA A 184 9.23 -7.68 23.71
C ALA A 184 9.74 -6.49 22.90
N ALA A 185 9.91 -6.69 21.58
CA ALA A 185 10.19 -5.58 20.67
C ALA A 185 8.99 -4.61 20.65
N PRO A 186 9.24 -3.28 20.59
CA PRO A 186 8.16 -2.31 20.48
C PRO A 186 7.32 -2.55 19.21
N ASP A 187 6.01 -2.50 19.36
CA ASP A 187 5.06 -2.43 18.25
C ASP A 187 4.49 -1.02 18.08
N ARG A 188 3.85 -0.76 16.98
CA ARG A 188 3.41 0.55 16.52
C ARG A 188 1.93 0.59 16.22
N THR A 189 1.33 1.74 16.52
CA THR A 189 -0.04 2.07 16.11
C THR A 189 0.00 3.21 15.11
N TYR A 190 -0.74 3.07 14.04
CA TYR A 190 -0.87 4.07 12.99
C TYR A 190 -2.31 4.16 12.52
N LYS A 191 -2.69 5.37 12.05
CA LYS A 191 -4.04 5.73 11.64
C LYS A 191 -4.01 6.31 10.24
N ILE A 192 -5.16 6.34 9.57
CA ILE A 192 -5.30 6.94 8.26
C ILE A 192 -5.62 8.42 8.41
N GLY A 193 -4.83 9.27 7.75
CA GLY A 193 -5.03 10.70 7.58
C GLY A 193 -5.31 11.10 6.14
N HIS A 194 -5.59 12.38 5.92
CA HIS A 194 -5.86 12.96 4.61
C HIS A 194 -5.09 14.27 4.42
N ALA A 195 -4.53 14.45 3.23
CA ALA A 195 -3.84 15.67 2.81
C ALA A 195 -4.24 16.06 1.40
N THR A 196 -4.11 17.34 1.07
CA THR A 196 -4.37 17.86 -0.28
C THR A 196 -3.18 18.65 -0.80
N SER A 197 -3.02 18.68 -2.14
CA SER A 197 -1.98 19.42 -2.83
C SER A 197 -2.45 19.88 -4.20
N THR A 198 -1.91 20.99 -4.69
CA THR A 198 -2.09 21.43 -6.08
C THR A 198 -0.84 21.19 -6.95
N ASP A 199 0.29 20.84 -6.33
CA ASP A 199 1.58 20.69 -7.02
C ASP A 199 2.28 19.32 -6.77
N ARG A 200 1.71 18.44 -5.93
CA ARG A 200 2.25 17.12 -5.53
C ARG A 200 3.46 17.20 -4.58
N ILE A 201 3.98 18.37 -4.29
CA ILE A 201 5.18 18.60 -3.47
C ILE A 201 4.79 19.17 -2.10
N HIS A 202 3.94 20.17 -2.08
CA HIS A 202 3.49 20.83 -0.86
C HIS A 202 2.10 20.30 -0.47
N TRP A 203 2.00 19.67 0.70
CA TRP A 203 0.79 19.00 1.17
C TRP A 203 0.20 19.73 2.38
N ALA A 204 -1.06 20.14 2.25
CA ALA A 204 -1.85 20.68 3.35
C ALA A 204 -2.58 19.53 4.04
N LYS A 205 -2.43 19.40 5.36
CA LYS A 205 -3.06 18.36 6.18
C LYS A 205 -3.52 18.92 7.52
N GLU A 206 -4.54 18.31 8.10
CA GLU A 206 -4.91 18.48 9.49
C GLU A 206 -4.21 17.39 10.31
N GLU A 207 -3.08 17.75 10.94
CA GLU A 207 -2.22 16.80 11.64
C GLU A 207 -2.97 16.02 12.72
N ALA A 208 -2.63 14.75 12.84
CA ALA A 208 -3.22 13.79 13.79
C ALA A 208 -4.75 13.58 13.65
N ARG A 209 -5.38 14.10 12.60
CA ARG A 209 -6.78 13.81 12.32
C ARG A 209 -6.94 12.42 11.72
N GLN A 210 -7.38 11.47 12.54
CA GLN A 210 -7.83 10.16 12.08
C GLN A 210 -9.16 10.29 11.34
N ILE A 211 -9.25 9.83 10.10
CA ILE A 211 -10.46 9.96 9.26
C ILE A 211 -11.31 8.69 9.19
N VAL A 212 -10.79 7.55 9.62
CA VAL A 212 -11.53 6.27 9.72
C VAL A 212 -11.57 5.83 11.16
N SER A 213 -12.77 5.61 11.70
CA SER A 213 -12.97 5.19 13.10
C SER A 213 -12.37 3.80 13.37
N ASP A 214 -11.98 3.54 14.62
CA ASP A 214 -11.54 2.22 15.08
C ASP A 214 -12.71 1.26 15.27
N SER A 215 -12.51 -0.03 14.98
CA SER A 215 -13.43 -1.12 15.31
C SER A 215 -12.85 -2.10 16.34
N LEU A 216 -11.52 -2.13 16.48
CA LEU A 216 -10.82 -3.00 17.43
C LEU A 216 -10.33 -2.25 18.69
N GLY A 217 -10.74 -0.99 18.86
CA GLY A 217 -10.32 -0.13 19.96
C GLY A 217 -9.03 0.65 19.66
N PRO A 218 -8.48 1.37 20.67
CA PRO A 218 -7.40 2.36 20.46
C PRO A 218 -6.10 1.77 19.92
N ASP A 219 -5.84 0.49 20.17
CA ASP A 219 -4.68 -0.23 19.67
C ASP A 219 -4.92 -0.84 18.26
N GLU A 220 -5.90 -0.37 17.49
CA GLU A 220 -6.06 -0.72 16.08
C GLU A 220 -5.04 0.02 15.22
N SER A 221 -4.35 -0.70 14.36
CA SER A 221 -3.53 -0.13 13.27
C SER A 221 -4.26 -0.23 11.94
N GLN A 222 -4.32 0.88 11.19
CA GLN A 222 -4.95 0.99 9.86
C GLN A 222 -3.88 1.31 8.82
N ALA A 223 -3.90 0.61 7.68
CA ALA A 223 -2.82 0.73 6.68
C ALA A 223 -3.33 0.61 5.25
N LEU A 224 -2.53 1.09 4.31
CA LEU A 224 -2.72 0.92 2.88
C LEU A 224 -4.13 1.32 2.42
N PRO A 225 -4.55 2.58 2.64
CA PRO A 225 -5.80 3.07 2.07
C PRO A 225 -5.72 3.08 0.55
N THR A 226 -6.82 2.75 -0.10
CA THR A 226 -7.03 2.90 -1.54
C THR A 226 -8.43 3.41 -1.78
N VAL A 227 -8.61 4.37 -2.69
CA VAL A 227 -9.90 5.03 -2.92
C VAL A 227 -10.32 4.87 -4.37
N VAL A 228 -11.56 4.48 -4.57
CA VAL A 228 -12.18 4.34 -5.88
C VAL A 228 -13.59 4.93 -5.89
N ARG A 229 -14.01 5.53 -7.01
CA ARG A 229 -15.38 6.01 -7.16
C ARG A 229 -16.28 4.87 -7.64
N ILE A 230 -17.36 4.61 -6.91
CA ILE A 230 -18.41 3.64 -7.28
C ILE A 230 -19.75 4.35 -7.26
N GLY A 231 -20.38 4.48 -8.42
CA GLY A 231 -21.58 5.30 -8.54
C GLY A 231 -21.29 6.79 -8.23
N SER A 232 -22.05 7.36 -7.30
CA SER A 232 -21.91 8.76 -6.88
C SER A 232 -20.93 8.94 -5.71
N ARG A 233 -20.48 7.86 -5.06
CA ARG A 233 -19.67 7.90 -3.82
C ARG A 233 -18.23 7.48 -4.03
N PHE A 234 -17.38 7.93 -3.12
CA PHE A 234 -16.03 7.44 -2.97
C PHE A 234 -16.00 6.31 -1.93
N HIS A 235 -15.29 5.23 -2.26
CA HIS A 235 -15.15 4.05 -1.43
C HIS A 235 -13.67 3.86 -1.13
N MET A 236 -13.33 3.76 0.15
CA MET A 236 -11.99 3.45 0.62
C MET A 236 -11.94 2.00 1.08
N PHE A 237 -10.96 1.26 0.59
CA PHE A 237 -10.57 -0.02 1.14
C PHE A 237 -9.21 0.16 1.83
N PHE A 238 -9.05 -0.44 2.98
CA PHE A 238 -7.83 -0.37 3.78
C PHE A 238 -7.65 -1.68 4.53
N CYS A 239 -6.49 -1.93 5.09
CA CYS A 239 -6.35 -3.05 6.00
C CYS A 239 -6.17 -2.58 7.43
N PHE A 240 -6.70 -3.36 8.39
CA PHE A 240 -6.63 -3.06 9.81
C PHE A 240 -6.33 -4.31 10.62
N ARG A 241 -5.69 -4.14 11.78
CA ARG A 241 -5.28 -5.22 12.69
C ARG A 241 -5.12 -4.73 14.11
N GLN A 242 -4.97 -5.65 15.06
CA GLN A 242 -4.42 -5.32 16.36
C GLN A 242 -2.95 -4.87 16.23
N SER A 243 -2.53 -3.84 16.96
CA SER A 243 -1.17 -3.28 16.88
C SER A 243 -0.11 -4.23 17.41
N PHE A 244 -0.47 -5.14 18.31
CA PHE A 244 0.46 -6.06 18.96
C PHE A 244 0.03 -7.52 18.77
N ASP A 245 0.97 -8.43 18.89
CA ASP A 245 0.78 -9.89 18.89
C ASP A 245 0.14 -10.48 17.60
N PHE A 246 0.07 -9.66 16.57
CA PHE A 246 -0.65 -9.96 15.32
C PHE A 246 0.05 -10.99 14.44
N ARG A 247 1.33 -11.26 14.67
CA ARG A 247 2.09 -12.29 13.96
C ARG A 247 1.99 -13.66 14.60
N ALA A 248 1.79 -13.70 15.91
CA ALA A 248 1.79 -14.93 16.69
C ALA A 248 0.37 -15.44 16.99
N THR A 249 -0.60 -14.55 17.09
CA THR A 249 -1.97 -14.90 17.50
C THR A 249 -2.91 -14.92 16.30
N LYS A 250 -3.48 -16.10 16.03
CA LYS A 250 -4.48 -16.27 14.97
C LYS A 250 -5.66 -15.30 15.16
N GLY A 251 -6.11 -14.69 14.07
CA GLY A 251 -7.22 -13.75 14.07
C GLY A 251 -6.87 -12.31 14.47
N ARG A 252 -5.60 -12.02 14.85
CA ARG A 252 -5.13 -10.65 15.13
C ARG A 252 -4.43 -9.99 13.95
N GLY A 253 -4.18 -10.74 12.87
CA GLY A 253 -3.60 -10.26 11.63
C GLY A 253 -4.51 -9.31 10.85
N TYR A 254 -4.01 -8.81 9.74
CA TYR A 254 -4.75 -7.88 8.89
C TYR A 254 -6.03 -8.47 8.31
N ARG A 255 -7.04 -7.63 8.24
CA ARG A 255 -8.29 -7.80 7.50
C ARG A 255 -8.53 -6.57 6.64
N ILE A 256 -9.31 -6.73 5.58
CA ILE A 256 -9.72 -5.62 4.73
C ILE A 256 -10.95 -4.98 5.37
N GLY A 257 -10.86 -3.66 5.62
CA GLY A 257 -11.93 -2.78 6.03
C GLY A 257 -12.42 -1.94 4.87
N HIS A 258 -13.58 -1.33 5.06
CA HIS A 258 -14.23 -0.46 4.10
C HIS A 258 -14.77 0.78 4.76
N ALA A 259 -14.70 1.91 4.06
CA ALA A 259 -15.39 3.15 4.41
C ALA A 259 -15.88 3.83 3.12
N TRP A 260 -16.86 4.70 3.24
CA TRP A 260 -17.35 5.50 2.12
C TRP A 260 -17.47 6.98 2.49
N SER A 261 -17.43 7.84 1.47
CA SER A 261 -17.49 9.29 1.59
C SER A 261 -18.21 9.93 0.40
N ASP A 262 -18.90 11.03 0.65
CA ASP A 262 -19.47 11.87 -0.39
C ASP A 262 -18.54 13.08 -0.73
N ASP A 263 -17.56 13.41 0.13
CA ASP A 263 -16.75 14.64 0.05
C ASP A 263 -15.23 14.44 0.15
N LEU A 264 -14.74 13.17 0.19
CA LEU A 264 -13.33 12.76 0.31
C LEU A 264 -12.67 13.07 1.67
N SER A 265 -13.31 13.82 2.54
CA SER A 265 -12.75 14.27 3.82
C SER A 265 -13.40 13.62 5.03
N ASN A 266 -14.70 13.34 4.94
CA ASN A 266 -15.48 12.70 6.00
C ASN A 266 -15.87 11.28 5.57
N TRP A 267 -15.45 10.29 6.36
CA TRP A 267 -15.60 8.87 6.01
C TRP A 267 -16.48 8.16 7.00
N THR A 268 -17.41 7.37 6.49
CA THR A 268 -18.23 6.45 7.29
C THR A 268 -17.69 5.04 7.12
N ARG A 269 -17.21 4.43 8.20
CA ARG A 269 -16.74 3.04 8.19
C ARG A 269 -17.92 2.06 8.12
N ASP A 270 -17.79 1.07 7.24
CA ASP A 270 -18.75 -0.02 7.06
C ASP A 270 -18.00 -1.27 6.60
N ASP A 271 -17.46 -2.03 7.55
CA ASP A 271 -16.68 -3.25 7.27
C ASP A 271 -17.56 -4.43 6.82
N ASP A 272 -18.87 -4.27 6.87
CA ASP A 272 -19.83 -5.32 6.52
C ASP A 272 -20.20 -5.33 5.03
N THR A 273 -19.97 -4.23 4.32
CA THR A 273 -20.34 -4.09 2.90
C THR A 273 -19.34 -3.24 2.13
N PRO A 274 -18.63 -3.80 1.12
CA PRO A 274 -18.66 -5.18 0.62
C PRO A 274 -17.68 -6.09 1.38
N LYS A 275 -18.08 -7.32 1.68
CA LYS A 275 -17.20 -8.35 2.27
C LYS A 275 -16.50 -9.18 1.22
N LEU A 276 -15.28 -9.60 1.54
CA LEU A 276 -14.56 -10.65 0.83
C LEU A 276 -14.78 -11.98 1.56
N ASP A 277 -15.41 -12.96 0.90
CA ASP A 277 -15.60 -14.28 1.48
C ASP A 277 -14.25 -14.99 1.64
N ILE A 278 -13.90 -15.39 2.86
CA ILE A 278 -12.60 -15.98 3.21
C ILE A 278 -12.78 -17.49 3.35
N PRO A 279 -12.06 -18.32 2.59
CA PRO A 279 -12.06 -19.76 2.78
C PRO A 279 -11.21 -20.16 3.99
N GLU A 280 -11.52 -21.31 4.58
CA GLU A 280 -10.83 -21.80 5.79
C GLU A 280 -9.40 -22.30 5.56
N THR A 281 -9.00 -22.64 4.34
CA THR A 281 -7.76 -23.40 4.06
C THR A 281 -6.95 -22.94 2.85
N GLU A 282 -7.15 -21.71 2.36
CA GLU A 282 -6.43 -21.21 1.17
C GLU A 282 -5.27 -20.26 1.54
N TRP A 283 -4.57 -19.77 0.52
CA TRP A 283 -3.41 -18.86 0.60
C TRP A 283 -3.72 -17.53 1.33
N ASP A 284 -4.98 -17.19 1.53
CA ASP A 284 -5.49 -15.97 2.17
C ASP A 284 -6.42 -16.25 3.37
N SER A 285 -6.39 -17.47 3.91
CA SER A 285 -7.28 -17.91 5.00
C SER A 285 -7.03 -17.20 6.34
N ASP A 286 -5.79 -16.89 6.66
CA ASP A 286 -5.42 -16.29 7.95
C ASP A 286 -5.35 -14.78 7.90
N MET A 287 -5.13 -14.19 6.71
CA MET A 287 -4.90 -12.78 6.53
C MET A 287 -5.30 -12.32 5.13
N GLN A 288 -5.93 -11.16 5.05
CA GLN A 288 -6.06 -10.36 3.82
C GLN A 288 -5.55 -8.96 4.13
N CYS A 289 -4.53 -8.53 3.38
CA CYS A 289 -3.90 -7.26 3.63
C CYS A 289 -3.56 -6.52 2.34
N TYR A 290 -3.21 -5.26 2.50
CA TYR A 290 -2.68 -4.41 1.44
C TYR A 290 -3.60 -4.32 0.22
N PRO A 291 -4.88 -3.93 0.43
CA PRO A 291 -5.84 -3.83 -0.67
C PRO A 291 -5.46 -2.71 -1.64
N HIS A 292 -5.77 -2.92 -2.91
CA HIS A 292 -5.73 -1.88 -3.93
C HIS A 292 -6.92 -2.01 -4.86
N ALA A 293 -7.84 -1.07 -4.78
CA ALA A 293 -9.01 -1.00 -5.65
C ALA A 293 -8.72 -0.18 -6.90
N PHE A 294 -9.16 -0.66 -8.05
CA PHE A 294 -9.00 0.04 -9.33
C PHE A 294 -10.15 -0.29 -10.28
N THR A 295 -10.35 0.59 -11.27
CA THR A 295 -11.34 0.38 -12.32
C THR A 295 -10.64 -0.02 -13.61
N PHE A 296 -11.11 -1.10 -14.24
CA PHE A 296 -10.66 -1.55 -15.54
C PHE A 296 -11.84 -2.07 -16.35
N GLN A 297 -11.97 -1.64 -17.62
CA GLN A 297 -13.06 -2.03 -18.53
C GLN A 297 -14.46 -1.93 -17.88
N GLY A 298 -14.71 -0.84 -17.15
CA GLY A 298 -16.01 -0.55 -16.53
C GLY A 298 -16.35 -1.38 -15.28
N LYS A 299 -15.42 -2.21 -14.78
CA LYS A 299 -15.59 -2.99 -13.56
C LYS A 299 -14.59 -2.53 -12.48
N VAL A 300 -14.99 -2.69 -11.23
CA VAL A 300 -14.13 -2.42 -10.08
C VAL A 300 -13.51 -3.72 -9.62
N TYR A 301 -12.20 -3.71 -9.45
CA TYR A 301 -11.40 -4.84 -8.98
C TYR A 301 -10.67 -4.49 -7.70
N LEU A 302 -10.32 -5.51 -6.93
CA LEU A 302 -9.52 -5.41 -5.72
C LEU A 302 -8.35 -6.38 -5.80
N LEU A 303 -7.13 -5.86 -5.84
CA LEU A 303 -5.92 -6.63 -5.56
C LEU A 303 -5.70 -6.69 -4.05
N TYR A 304 -5.18 -7.81 -3.55
CA TYR A 304 -4.83 -7.95 -2.13
C TYR A 304 -3.79 -9.04 -1.91
N ASN A 305 -3.06 -8.93 -0.80
CA ASN A 305 -2.16 -9.97 -0.35
C ASN A 305 -2.85 -10.90 0.66
N GLY A 306 -2.45 -12.15 0.66
CA GLY A 306 -2.87 -13.16 1.61
C GLY A 306 -1.89 -13.37 2.77
N ASN A 307 -1.85 -14.60 3.26
CA ASN A 307 -1.04 -15.06 4.38
C ASN A 307 0.44 -14.67 4.24
N GLU A 308 1.13 -14.53 5.36
CA GLU A 308 2.55 -14.14 5.42
C GLU A 308 2.84 -12.79 4.72
N PHE A 309 1.85 -11.84 4.72
CA PHE A 309 2.03 -10.49 4.17
C PHE A 309 2.44 -10.47 2.68
N GLY A 310 1.88 -11.38 1.86
CA GLY A 310 2.17 -11.45 0.43
C GLY A 310 3.51 -12.08 0.07
N ARG A 311 4.09 -12.91 0.94
CA ARG A 311 5.30 -13.68 0.63
C ARG A 311 5.14 -14.53 -0.62
N HIS A 312 3.95 -15.05 -0.86
CA HIS A 312 3.58 -15.90 -1.99
C HIS A 312 2.72 -15.20 -3.03
N GLY A 313 2.79 -13.85 -3.09
CA GLY A 313 2.13 -13.08 -4.12
C GLY A 313 0.83 -12.42 -3.70
N PHE A 314 -0.01 -12.15 -4.70
CA PHE A 314 -1.28 -11.45 -4.52
C PHE A 314 -2.39 -12.07 -5.39
N GLY A 315 -3.60 -11.80 -4.97
CA GLY A 315 -4.80 -12.22 -5.67
C GLY A 315 -5.70 -11.07 -6.07
N LEU A 316 -6.79 -11.43 -6.71
CA LEU A 316 -7.75 -10.53 -7.32
C LEU A 316 -9.18 -10.89 -6.89
N ALA A 317 -10.00 -9.87 -6.69
CA ALA A 317 -11.45 -9.98 -6.61
C ALA A 317 -12.11 -8.95 -7.53
N VAL A 318 -13.35 -9.20 -7.94
CA VAL A 318 -14.19 -8.28 -8.72
C VAL A 318 -15.43 -7.92 -7.92
N LEU A 319 -15.87 -6.67 -8.02
CA LEU A 319 -17.09 -6.19 -7.38
C LEU A 319 -18.31 -6.57 -8.23
N GLU A 320 -19.31 -7.23 -7.62
CA GLU A 320 -20.61 -7.61 -8.22
C GLU A 320 -21.75 -6.82 -7.56
#